data_cae07561a7348a35825dd8a2dee158de
#
_entry.id   cae07561a7348a35825dd8a2dee158de
#
_cell.length_a   1.000
_cell.length_b   1.000
_cell.length_c   1.000
_cell.angle_alpha   90.00
_cell.angle_beta   90.00
_cell.angle_gamma   90.00
#
_symmetry.space_group_name_H-M   'P 1'
#
loop_
_entity.id
_entity.type
_entity.pdbx_description
1 polymer ?
#
loop_
_entity_poly.entity_id
_entity_poly.type
_entity_poly.pdbx_seq_one_letter_code
_entity_poly.pdbx_strand_id
1 'polypeptide(L)'
;MISFRKRFLKLFSVMYSEERGTTKLAKIKEQEIFVNPYVIQMDKFADSLQHLSKTFLNMEAYKGTLSREEIDEMFEKVTGNVCAGCERRGECLGEKHSVTYQMMYEILCAAEEYGAELNMELKRRLKRQCLFAPRFLRESLEEFENAKQILMWNHRLVQAREGYARQLTSFAKMIQYTTRELDAGIFQDDHLEKRIKAALKKENVKLLSVVFYMTQQGKYEVHLTVKAMKGRVVLAKDVAFLVGKCIGRTMIPRQGERLVIGEEYGTIACMEGAKFQTLQGVARIGKGLEEISGDTFLMKDLPGGRKGVALSDGMGSGEEAFRDSTMVVEMLEELLEAGFPVETAVQMMNTALVTGREEVKFCTLDVCLFDLYQGSCEFVKAGASSTFIKRKKEVEKIESTTLPIGVVQNIELDREERNLESGEYVIMVTDGVMDALPEGAQEEKLVEFIRETDIVNPTEFARG
;
A
#
# COMPACT_ATOMS: atom_id res chain seq x y z
N MET A 1 -15.99 38.26 5.91
CA MET A 1 -15.34 37.68 4.72
C MET A 1 -14.59 38.69 3.84
N ILE A 2 -14.57 39.97 4.13
CA ILE A 2 -13.88 41.02 3.35
C ILE A 2 -12.51 41.40 3.96
N SER A 3 -12.24 41.00 5.20
CA SER A 3 -11.02 41.40 5.94
C SER A 3 -9.78 40.50 5.63
N PHE A 4 -9.96 39.29 5.10
CA PHE A 4 -8.85 38.39 4.79
C PHE A 4 -8.15 38.68 3.46
N ARG A 5 -8.89 39.28 2.51
CA ARG A 5 -8.35 39.64 1.18
C ARG A 5 -7.33 40.81 1.20
N LYS A 6 -7.39 41.67 2.20
CA LYS A 6 -6.49 42.84 2.30
C LYS A 6 -5.13 42.53 2.98
N ARG A 7 -5.01 41.42 3.72
CA ARG A 7 -3.73 41.06 4.39
C ARG A 7 -2.76 40.30 3.48
N PHE A 8 -3.26 39.54 2.51
CA PHE A 8 -2.41 38.80 1.57
C PHE A 8 -1.78 39.69 0.48
N LEU A 9 -2.47 40.74 0.08
CA LEU A 9 -1.95 41.72 -0.90
C LEU A 9 -0.87 42.67 -0.34
N LYS A 10 -0.73 42.79 0.99
CA LYS A 10 0.28 43.66 1.62
C LYS A 10 1.64 42.95 1.87
N LEU A 11 1.72 41.66 1.79
CA LEU A 11 2.98 40.91 1.99
C LEU A 11 3.83 40.80 0.71
N PHE A 12 3.27 41.03 -0.47
CA PHE A 12 4.01 41.04 -1.74
C PHE A 12 4.47 42.43 -2.20
N SER A 13 4.08 43.52 -1.53
CA SER A 13 4.43 44.86 -1.91
C SER A 13 5.65 45.44 -1.18
N VAL A 14 6.35 44.70 -0.32
CA VAL A 14 7.46 45.21 0.52
C VAL A 14 8.85 44.82 0.01
N MET A 15 8.95 44.10 -1.09
CA MET A 15 10.27 43.64 -1.60
C MET A 15 10.70 44.27 -2.95
N TYR A 16 10.15 45.42 -3.35
CA TYR A 16 10.72 46.14 -4.50
C TYR A 16 10.59 47.66 -4.30
N SER A 17 11.59 48.27 -3.73
CA SER A 17 11.86 49.68 -3.89
C SER A 17 13.33 49.89 -4.25
N GLU A 18 13.49 50.69 -5.31
CA GLU A 18 14.67 51.36 -5.79
C GLU A 18 15.64 50.60 -6.72
N GLU A 19 15.37 50.78 -8.04
CA GLU A 19 16.37 51.41 -8.91
C GLU A 19 15.66 51.96 -10.17
N ARG A 20 15.96 53.25 -10.47
CA ARG A 20 15.39 54.00 -11.58
C ARG A 20 16.01 53.55 -12.91
N GLY A 21 15.20 53.01 -13.77
CA GLY A 21 15.56 52.77 -15.17
C GLY A 21 14.28 52.61 -16.02
N THR A 22 14.05 53.62 -16.86
CA THR A 22 12.92 53.64 -17.80
C THR A 22 12.93 52.47 -18.77
N THR A 23 12.07 51.49 -18.54
CA THR A 23 11.73 50.50 -19.54
C THR A 23 10.21 50.29 -19.56
N LYS A 24 9.64 50.37 -20.77
CA LYS A 24 8.22 50.23 -21.04
C LYS A 24 7.68 48.95 -20.39
N LEU A 25 6.82 49.09 -19.39
CA LEU A 25 6.04 48.02 -18.81
C LEU A 25 5.10 47.46 -19.88
N ALA A 26 5.43 46.30 -20.41
CA ALA A 26 4.46 45.45 -21.08
C ALA A 26 3.37 45.13 -20.05
N LYS A 27 2.11 45.42 -20.37
CA LYS A 27 0.95 45.01 -19.58
C LYS A 27 0.96 43.48 -19.46
N ILE A 28 1.43 42.98 -18.32
CA ILE A 28 1.13 41.59 -17.91
C ILE A 28 -0.36 41.60 -17.66
N LYS A 29 -1.12 40.93 -18.53
CA LYS A 29 -2.52 40.57 -18.25
C LYS A 29 -2.52 39.85 -16.92
N GLU A 30 -3.22 40.37 -15.93
CA GLU A 30 -3.60 39.59 -14.75
C GLU A 30 -4.31 38.34 -15.25
N GLN A 31 -3.61 37.22 -15.25
CA GLN A 31 -4.26 35.91 -15.35
C GLN A 31 -5.08 35.79 -14.07
N GLU A 32 -6.39 35.85 -14.20
CA GLU A 32 -7.28 35.43 -13.13
C GLU A 32 -6.89 33.99 -12.79
N ILE A 33 -6.26 33.81 -11.62
CA ILE A 33 -5.96 32.46 -11.08
C ILE A 33 -7.32 31.86 -10.78
N PHE A 34 -7.78 31.01 -11.69
CA PHE A 34 -9.00 30.24 -11.49
C PHE A 34 -8.70 29.18 -10.42
N VAL A 35 -9.10 29.48 -9.19
CA VAL A 35 -9.00 28.52 -8.09
C VAL A 35 -10.17 27.55 -8.22
N ASN A 36 -9.89 26.30 -8.54
CA ASN A 36 -10.89 25.26 -8.64
C ASN A 36 -11.50 24.97 -7.25
N PRO A 37 -12.82 25.18 -7.05
CA PRO A 37 -13.48 24.94 -5.75
C PRO A 37 -13.32 23.50 -5.24
N TYR A 38 -13.26 22.53 -6.15
CA TYR A 38 -13.08 21.12 -5.81
C TYR A 38 -11.69 20.83 -5.23
N VAL A 39 -10.65 21.51 -5.70
CA VAL A 39 -9.30 21.44 -5.13
C VAL A 39 -9.32 21.87 -3.66
N ILE A 40 -9.95 23.01 -3.36
CA ILE A 40 -10.08 23.49 -1.98
C ILE A 40 -10.84 22.50 -1.10
N GLN A 41 -11.87 21.86 -1.65
CA GLN A 41 -12.66 20.88 -0.90
C GLN A 41 -11.86 19.60 -0.63
N MET A 42 -11.09 19.13 -1.60
CA MET A 42 -10.24 17.95 -1.46
C MET A 42 -9.09 18.19 -0.47
N ASP A 43 -8.46 19.37 -0.48
CA ASP A 43 -7.46 19.74 0.52
C ASP A 43 -8.04 19.73 1.94
N LYS A 44 -9.24 20.31 2.14
CA LYS A 44 -9.92 20.26 3.44
C LYS A 44 -10.24 18.84 3.88
N PHE A 45 -10.60 17.97 2.94
CA PHE A 45 -10.86 16.56 3.24
C PHE A 45 -9.57 15.86 3.69
N ALA A 46 -8.48 16.09 2.99
CA ALA A 46 -7.17 15.56 3.37
C ALA A 46 -6.71 16.06 4.74
N ASP A 47 -6.89 17.36 5.03
CA ASP A 47 -6.58 17.95 6.34
C ASP A 47 -7.43 17.30 7.47
N SER A 48 -8.70 16.99 7.19
CA SER A 48 -9.58 16.30 8.14
C SER A 48 -9.09 14.89 8.44
N LEU A 49 -8.62 14.14 7.42
CA LEU A 49 -8.02 12.81 7.61
C LEU A 49 -6.71 12.88 8.42
N GLN A 50 -5.86 13.89 8.17
CA GLN A 50 -4.65 14.11 8.97
C GLN A 50 -4.98 14.44 10.42
N HIS A 51 -6.03 15.24 10.65
CA HIS A 51 -6.47 15.56 12.01
C HIS A 51 -6.96 14.32 12.73
N LEU A 52 -7.78 13.49 12.06
CA LEU A 52 -8.27 12.23 12.62
C LEU A 52 -7.11 11.27 12.95
N SER A 53 -6.12 11.16 12.06
CA SER A 53 -4.90 10.39 12.31
C SER A 53 -4.17 10.86 13.58
N LYS A 54 -3.95 12.16 13.73
CA LYS A 54 -3.33 12.73 14.93
C LYS A 54 -4.14 12.46 16.18
N THR A 55 -5.47 12.53 16.09
CA THR A 55 -6.36 12.20 17.20
C THR A 55 -6.16 10.76 17.64
N PHE A 56 -6.09 9.81 16.71
CA PHE A 56 -5.84 8.40 17.03
C PHE A 56 -4.47 8.17 17.70
N LEU A 57 -3.43 8.86 17.23
CA LEU A 57 -2.08 8.74 17.83
C LEU A 57 -2.00 9.37 19.23
N ASN A 58 -2.77 10.44 19.49
CA ASN A 58 -2.75 11.16 20.76
C ASN A 58 -3.67 10.57 21.84
N MET A 59 -4.47 9.54 21.52
CA MET A 59 -5.22 8.81 22.54
C MET A 59 -4.23 8.09 23.45
N GLU A 60 -4.51 8.07 24.75
CA GLU A 60 -3.62 7.47 25.75
C GLU A 60 -3.18 6.06 25.35
N ALA A 61 -1.87 5.83 25.39
CA ALA A 61 -1.30 4.51 25.15
C ALA A 61 -1.53 3.68 26.43
N TYR A 62 -2.11 2.49 26.27
CA TYR A 62 -2.24 1.55 27.37
C TYR A 62 -0.85 1.03 27.80
N LYS A 63 -0.63 0.89 29.11
CA LYS A 63 0.65 0.39 29.64
C LYS A 63 0.82 -1.09 29.28
N GLY A 64 1.98 -1.48 28.79
CA GLY A 64 2.30 -2.86 28.40
C GLY A 64 2.53 -3.84 29.57
N THR A 65 2.39 -3.39 30.82
CA THR A 65 2.59 -4.20 32.02
C THR A 65 1.48 -3.93 33.02
N LEU A 66 1.16 -4.93 33.83
CA LEU A 66 0.18 -4.78 34.89
C LEU A 66 0.62 -3.64 35.87
N SER A 67 -0.29 -2.73 36.11
CA SER A 67 -0.08 -1.66 37.08
C SER A 67 -0.21 -2.22 38.51
N ARG A 68 0.31 -1.47 39.48
CA ARG A 68 0.18 -1.84 40.87
C ARG A 68 -1.29 -1.91 41.31
N GLU A 69 -2.11 -1.00 40.84
CA GLU A 69 -3.54 -0.96 41.11
C GLU A 69 -4.26 -2.22 40.59
N GLU A 70 -3.91 -2.70 39.38
CA GLU A 70 -4.46 -3.94 38.84
C GLU A 70 -4.04 -5.18 39.62
N ILE A 71 -2.79 -5.20 40.13
CA ILE A 71 -2.32 -6.28 41.03
C ILE A 71 -3.05 -6.23 42.36
N ASP A 72 -3.28 -5.04 42.92
CA ASP A 72 -4.03 -4.84 44.15
C ASP A 72 -5.50 -5.31 44.01
N GLU A 73 -6.16 -4.98 42.88
CA GLU A 73 -7.51 -5.47 42.53
C GLU A 73 -7.56 -7.01 42.45
N MET A 74 -6.57 -7.62 41.79
CA MET A 74 -6.47 -9.08 41.70
C MET A 74 -6.32 -9.69 43.08
N PHE A 75 -5.50 -9.07 43.96
CA PHE A 75 -5.32 -9.52 45.34
C PHE A 75 -6.65 -9.45 46.13
N GLU A 76 -7.40 -8.36 45.99
CA GLU A 76 -8.70 -8.20 46.62
C GLU A 76 -9.71 -9.24 46.17
N LYS A 77 -9.78 -9.50 44.85
CA LYS A 77 -10.66 -10.53 44.28
C LYS A 77 -10.32 -11.93 44.78
N VAL A 78 -9.05 -12.32 44.69
CA VAL A 78 -8.59 -13.65 45.15
C VAL A 78 -8.87 -13.82 46.64
N THR A 79 -8.55 -12.82 47.47
CA THR A 79 -8.79 -12.89 48.93
C THR A 79 -10.28 -12.83 49.27
N GLY A 80 -11.08 -12.08 48.53
CA GLY A 80 -12.53 -12.07 48.62
C GLY A 80 -13.14 -13.45 48.35
N ASN A 81 -12.74 -14.10 47.28
CA ASN A 81 -13.27 -15.40 46.87
C ASN A 81 -12.79 -16.57 47.73
N VAL A 82 -11.53 -16.54 48.20
CA VAL A 82 -10.91 -17.66 48.88
C VAL A 82 -10.96 -17.50 50.40
N CYS A 83 -10.75 -16.28 50.90
CA CYS A 83 -10.53 -16.04 52.34
C CYS A 83 -11.81 -15.63 53.09
N ALA A 84 -12.96 -15.40 52.40
CA ALA A 84 -14.19 -14.94 53.05
C ALA A 84 -14.68 -15.84 54.20
N GLY A 85 -14.53 -17.16 54.08
CA GLY A 85 -14.91 -18.14 55.07
C GLY A 85 -13.73 -18.79 55.84
N CYS A 86 -12.53 -18.20 55.79
CA CYS A 86 -11.33 -18.79 56.37
C CYS A 86 -11.14 -18.36 57.83
N GLU A 87 -10.94 -19.33 58.73
CA GLU A 87 -10.69 -19.05 60.15
C GLU A 87 -9.44 -18.20 60.39
N ARG A 88 -8.45 -18.29 59.51
CA ARG A 88 -7.18 -17.52 59.59
C ARG A 88 -7.22 -16.20 58.84
N ARG A 89 -8.38 -15.73 58.37
CA ARG A 89 -8.52 -14.48 57.61
C ARG A 89 -7.94 -13.28 58.35
N GLY A 90 -8.27 -13.12 59.63
CA GLY A 90 -7.81 -11.99 60.43
C GLY A 90 -6.27 -11.93 60.56
N GLU A 91 -5.64 -13.10 60.75
CA GLU A 91 -4.17 -13.22 60.79
C GLU A 91 -3.54 -12.91 59.40
N CYS A 92 -4.05 -13.53 58.33
CA CYS A 92 -3.46 -13.44 56.98
C CYS A 92 -3.65 -12.06 56.35
N LEU A 93 -4.82 -11.44 56.49
CA LEU A 93 -5.14 -10.14 55.88
C LEU A 93 -4.99 -8.96 56.87
N GLY A 94 -4.71 -9.23 58.15
CA GLY A 94 -4.38 -8.24 59.17
C GLY A 94 -2.87 -8.21 59.42
N GLU A 95 -2.44 -8.96 60.46
CA GLU A 95 -1.05 -8.95 60.92
C GLU A 95 -0.03 -9.37 59.85
N LYS A 96 -0.40 -10.31 58.99
CA LYS A 96 0.47 -10.87 57.92
C LYS A 96 0.07 -10.45 56.49
N HIS A 97 -0.60 -9.32 56.36
CA HIS A 97 -1.07 -8.83 55.06
C HIS A 97 0.06 -8.76 54.02
N SER A 98 1.19 -8.14 54.36
CA SER A 98 2.35 -8.01 53.46
C SER A 98 2.93 -9.36 53.03
N VAL A 99 2.93 -10.36 53.91
CA VAL A 99 3.43 -11.70 53.60
C VAL A 99 2.46 -12.43 52.66
N THR A 100 1.15 -12.26 52.85
CA THR A 100 0.13 -12.86 52.00
C THR A 100 0.14 -12.22 50.61
N TYR A 101 0.27 -10.90 50.56
CA TYR A 101 0.41 -10.14 49.31
C TYR A 101 1.67 -10.56 48.54
N GLN A 102 2.81 -10.60 49.21
CA GLN A 102 4.07 -11.03 48.59
C GLN A 102 3.99 -12.46 48.09
N MET A 103 3.32 -13.36 48.78
CA MET A 103 3.10 -14.74 48.33
C MET A 103 2.32 -14.79 47.02
N MET A 104 1.26 -14.00 46.89
CA MET A 104 0.52 -13.91 45.61
C MET A 104 1.40 -13.34 44.51
N TYR A 105 2.11 -12.24 44.79
CA TYR A 105 3.03 -11.64 43.82
C TYR A 105 4.09 -12.63 43.31
N GLU A 106 4.69 -13.43 44.20
CA GLU A 106 5.63 -14.48 43.80
C GLU A 106 4.96 -15.58 42.97
N ILE A 107 3.68 -15.90 43.21
CA ILE A 107 2.89 -16.82 42.36
C ILE A 107 2.72 -16.23 40.96
N LEU A 108 2.38 -14.93 40.85
CA LEU A 108 2.21 -14.27 39.56
C LEU A 108 3.51 -14.20 38.77
N CYS A 109 4.64 -13.83 39.42
CA CYS A 109 5.96 -13.84 38.78
C CYS A 109 6.37 -15.24 38.31
N ALA A 110 6.13 -16.26 39.12
CA ALA A 110 6.44 -17.64 38.70
C ALA A 110 5.53 -18.14 37.57
N ALA A 111 4.26 -17.70 37.53
CA ALA A 111 3.34 -18.04 36.45
C ALA A 111 3.75 -17.35 35.13
N GLU A 112 4.31 -16.15 35.18
CA GLU A 112 4.84 -15.43 34.02
C GLU A 112 6.09 -16.13 33.46
N GLU A 113 6.99 -16.60 34.32
CA GLU A 113 8.27 -17.19 33.93
C GLU A 113 8.16 -18.67 33.51
N TYR A 114 7.34 -19.45 34.19
CA TYR A 114 7.27 -20.92 34.03
C TYR A 114 5.88 -21.45 33.63
N GLY A 115 4.90 -20.56 33.42
CA GLY A 115 3.51 -20.95 33.16
C GLY A 115 2.82 -21.59 34.37
N ALA A 116 1.85 -22.47 34.11
CA ALA A 116 1.07 -23.15 35.18
C ALA A 116 1.88 -24.14 36.00
N GLU A 117 3.09 -24.50 35.63
CA GLU A 117 3.99 -25.42 36.36
C GLU A 117 4.84 -24.64 37.35
N LEU A 118 4.21 -24.17 38.41
CA LEU A 118 4.90 -23.48 39.50
C LEU A 118 5.93 -24.35 40.20
N ASN A 119 7.05 -23.70 40.61
CA ASN A 119 8.11 -24.31 41.40
C ASN A 119 7.55 -25.03 42.65
N MET A 120 8.02 -26.27 42.87
CA MET A 120 7.61 -27.12 44.01
C MET A 120 7.84 -26.48 45.38
N GLU A 121 8.85 -25.61 45.49
CA GLU A 121 9.15 -24.91 46.74
C GLU A 121 8.10 -23.87 47.06
N LEU A 122 7.64 -23.09 46.08
CA LEU A 122 6.57 -22.12 46.22
C LEU A 122 5.25 -22.80 46.63
N LYS A 123 4.93 -23.93 45.97
CA LYS A 123 3.75 -24.74 46.34
C LYS A 123 3.80 -25.26 47.78
N ARG A 124 4.99 -25.70 48.25
CA ARG A 124 5.18 -26.16 49.67
C ARG A 124 5.06 -25.02 50.64
N ARG A 125 5.60 -23.84 50.35
CA ARG A 125 5.54 -22.64 51.16
C ARG A 125 4.10 -22.15 51.29
N LEU A 126 3.36 -22.10 50.21
CA LEU A 126 1.93 -21.74 50.22
C LEU A 126 1.11 -22.73 51.06
N LYS A 127 1.32 -24.07 50.95
CA LYS A 127 0.62 -25.08 51.73
C LYS A 127 0.86 -24.96 53.25
N ARG A 128 2.02 -24.44 53.68
CA ARG A 128 2.29 -24.22 55.09
C ARG A 128 1.57 -22.99 55.65
N GLN A 129 1.32 -22.00 54.84
CA GLN A 129 0.77 -20.71 55.24
C GLN A 129 -0.75 -20.62 55.05
N CYS A 130 -1.29 -21.21 53.97
CA CYS A 130 -2.68 -21.11 53.59
C CYS A 130 -3.45 -22.42 53.79
N LEU A 131 -4.57 -22.38 54.50
CA LEU A 131 -5.46 -23.54 54.68
C LEU A 131 -6.12 -23.96 53.40
N PHE A 132 -6.39 -23.02 52.53
CA PHE A 132 -7.01 -23.24 51.20
C PHE A 132 -6.00 -23.07 50.05
N ALA A 133 -4.74 -23.48 50.24
CA ALA A 133 -3.65 -23.29 49.30
C ALA A 133 -3.97 -23.72 47.85
N PRO A 134 -4.61 -24.88 47.59
CA PRO A 134 -4.94 -25.26 46.21
C PRO A 134 -5.97 -24.32 45.56
N ARG A 135 -6.94 -23.83 46.32
CA ARG A 135 -7.96 -22.90 45.87
C ARG A 135 -7.36 -21.50 45.63
N PHE A 136 -6.54 -21.03 46.56
CA PHE A 136 -5.84 -19.76 46.46
C PHE A 136 -4.93 -19.72 45.23
N LEU A 137 -4.21 -20.80 45.02
CA LEU A 137 -3.34 -20.91 43.82
C LEU A 137 -4.15 -20.87 42.52
N ARG A 138 -5.23 -21.66 42.44
CA ARG A 138 -6.07 -21.69 41.24
C ARG A 138 -6.69 -20.32 40.94
N GLU A 139 -7.29 -19.68 41.91
CA GLU A 139 -7.90 -18.35 41.75
C GLU A 139 -6.87 -17.29 41.38
N SER A 140 -5.65 -17.34 41.97
CA SER A 140 -4.57 -16.43 41.60
C SER A 140 -4.12 -16.60 40.13
N LEU A 141 -4.01 -17.83 39.66
CA LEU A 141 -3.66 -18.12 38.28
C LEU A 141 -4.77 -17.72 37.32
N GLU A 142 -6.03 -17.97 37.68
CA GLU A 142 -7.20 -17.63 36.86
C GLU A 142 -7.34 -16.11 36.69
N GLU A 143 -7.20 -15.33 37.76
CA GLU A 143 -7.23 -13.87 37.69
C GLU A 143 -6.03 -13.32 36.94
N PHE A 144 -4.86 -13.96 37.04
CA PHE A 144 -3.69 -13.56 36.29
C PHE A 144 -3.87 -13.79 34.75
N GLU A 145 -4.38 -14.95 34.36
CA GLU A 145 -4.67 -15.24 32.96
C GLU A 145 -5.73 -14.29 32.39
N ASN A 146 -6.78 -13.97 33.15
CA ASN A 146 -7.77 -12.98 32.76
C ASN A 146 -7.15 -11.59 32.55
N ALA A 147 -6.31 -11.14 33.50
CA ALA A 147 -5.61 -9.85 33.40
C ALA A 147 -4.65 -9.83 32.18
N LYS A 148 -3.93 -10.92 31.95
CA LYS A 148 -3.04 -11.09 30.78
C LYS A 148 -3.79 -11.03 29.46
N GLN A 149 -4.96 -11.67 29.36
CA GLN A 149 -5.81 -11.57 28.18
C GLN A 149 -6.27 -10.13 27.94
N ILE A 150 -6.68 -9.39 28.96
CA ILE A 150 -7.06 -7.98 28.85
C ILE A 150 -5.88 -7.14 28.34
N LEU A 151 -4.68 -7.35 28.89
CA LEU A 151 -3.47 -6.66 28.41
C LEU A 151 -3.18 -6.95 26.93
N MET A 152 -3.29 -8.21 26.52
CA MET A 152 -3.10 -8.60 25.12
C MET A 152 -4.12 -7.93 24.20
N TRP A 153 -5.40 -7.90 24.58
CA TRP A 153 -6.46 -7.21 23.84
C TRP A 153 -6.19 -5.71 23.71
N ASN A 154 -5.79 -5.07 24.81
CA ASN A 154 -5.46 -3.65 24.83
C ASN A 154 -4.24 -3.35 23.94
N HIS A 155 -3.22 -4.20 23.98
CA HIS A 155 -2.06 -4.07 23.11
C HIS A 155 -2.45 -4.18 21.62
N ARG A 156 -3.27 -5.17 21.25
CA ARG A 156 -3.79 -5.31 19.89
C ARG A 156 -4.62 -4.08 19.47
N LEU A 157 -5.42 -3.52 20.36
CA LEU A 157 -6.22 -2.32 20.09
C LEU A 157 -5.33 -1.10 19.80
N VAL A 158 -4.26 -0.91 20.58
CA VAL A 158 -3.28 0.16 20.34
C VAL A 158 -2.59 -0.01 18.99
N GLN A 159 -2.16 -1.23 18.69
CA GLN A 159 -1.52 -1.55 17.41
C GLN A 159 -2.46 -1.28 16.22
N ALA A 160 -3.71 -1.73 16.31
CA ALA A 160 -4.72 -1.46 15.29
C ALA A 160 -4.94 0.04 15.07
N ARG A 161 -5.04 0.80 16.18
CA ARG A 161 -5.22 2.25 16.16
C ARG A 161 -4.06 2.97 15.47
N GLU A 162 -2.82 2.60 15.78
CA GLU A 162 -1.63 3.14 15.12
C GLU A 162 -1.59 2.79 13.64
N GLY A 163 -2.00 1.56 13.28
CA GLY A 163 -2.15 1.13 11.90
C GLY A 163 -3.13 2.01 11.13
N TYR A 164 -4.33 2.21 11.67
CA TYR A 164 -5.33 3.08 11.06
C TYR A 164 -4.88 4.54 10.96
N ALA A 165 -4.18 5.07 11.98
CA ALA A 165 -3.63 6.41 11.92
C ALA A 165 -2.62 6.59 10.78
N ARG A 166 -1.75 5.59 10.55
CA ARG A 166 -0.82 5.58 9.41
C ARG A 166 -1.55 5.52 8.07
N GLN A 167 -2.58 4.68 7.94
CA GLN A 167 -3.40 4.61 6.73
C GLN A 167 -4.09 5.95 6.43
N LEU A 168 -4.73 6.59 7.42
CA LEU A 168 -5.35 7.90 7.26
C LEU A 168 -4.35 8.97 6.80
N THR A 169 -3.13 8.95 7.35
CA THR A 169 -2.06 9.85 6.90
C THR A 169 -1.67 9.59 5.45
N SER A 170 -1.59 8.33 5.04
CA SER A 170 -1.26 7.96 3.65
C SER A 170 -2.36 8.38 2.69
N PHE A 171 -3.62 8.18 3.02
CA PHE A 171 -4.76 8.68 2.24
C PHE A 171 -4.74 10.20 2.10
N ALA A 172 -4.52 10.93 3.20
CA ALA A 172 -4.44 12.38 3.17
C ALA A 172 -3.33 12.88 2.24
N LYS A 173 -2.14 12.31 2.32
CA LYS A 173 -1.00 12.64 1.46
C LYS A 173 -1.32 12.37 -0.01
N MET A 174 -1.95 11.25 -0.30
CA MET A 174 -2.32 10.91 -1.67
C MET A 174 -3.36 11.87 -2.23
N ILE A 175 -4.41 12.20 -1.47
CA ILE A 175 -5.41 13.17 -1.89
C ILE A 175 -4.73 14.50 -2.20
N GLN A 176 -3.86 14.99 -1.32
CA GLN A 176 -3.11 16.23 -1.54
C GLN A 176 -2.21 16.16 -2.78
N TYR A 177 -1.54 15.04 -3.00
CA TYR A 177 -0.70 14.84 -4.17
C TYR A 177 -1.54 14.88 -5.46
N THR A 178 -2.60 14.08 -5.54
CA THR A 178 -3.49 14.02 -6.71
C THR A 178 -4.16 15.37 -6.98
N THR A 179 -4.58 16.05 -5.91
CA THR A 179 -5.20 17.39 -6.01
C THR A 179 -4.23 18.42 -6.60
N ARG A 180 -2.99 18.42 -6.16
CA ARG A 180 -1.94 19.30 -6.69
C ARG A 180 -1.60 18.99 -8.14
N GLU A 181 -1.53 17.72 -8.50
CA GLU A 181 -1.32 17.32 -9.88
C GLU A 181 -2.44 17.79 -10.79
N LEU A 182 -3.69 17.62 -10.37
CA LEU A 182 -4.86 18.06 -11.14
C LEU A 182 -4.88 19.58 -11.32
N ASP A 183 -4.56 20.32 -10.27
CA ASP A 183 -4.56 21.79 -10.32
C ASP A 183 -3.42 22.36 -11.19
N ALA A 184 -2.24 21.77 -11.07
CA ALA A 184 -1.06 22.19 -11.83
C ALA A 184 -1.06 21.69 -13.28
N GLY A 185 -1.73 20.59 -13.56
CA GLY A 185 -1.72 19.93 -14.87
C GLY A 185 -2.71 20.51 -15.87
N ILE A 186 -3.81 21.08 -15.40
CA ILE A 186 -4.88 21.63 -16.29
C ILE A 186 -4.45 23.00 -16.82
N PHE A 187 -4.48 23.13 -18.12
CA PHE A 187 -4.19 24.41 -18.80
C PHE A 187 -5.15 24.65 -19.96
N GLN A 188 -5.25 25.90 -20.37
CA GLN A 188 -6.02 26.33 -21.54
C GLN A 188 -5.08 26.83 -22.61
N ASP A 189 -5.31 26.39 -23.84
CA ASP A 189 -4.61 26.85 -25.04
C ASP A 189 -5.63 27.10 -26.15
N ASP A 190 -6.08 28.34 -26.26
CA ASP A 190 -7.07 28.78 -27.25
C ASP A 190 -6.59 28.56 -28.70
N HIS A 191 -5.29 28.61 -28.95
CA HIS A 191 -4.74 28.41 -30.28
C HIS A 191 -4.78 26.93 -30.66
N LEU A 192 -4.40 26.07 -29.73
CA LEU A 192 -4.44 24.62 -29.92
C LEU A 192 -5.89 24.13 -30.02
N GLU A 193 -6.81 24.65 -29.20
CA GLU A 193 -8.24 24.34 -29.29
C GLU A 193 -8.80 24.67 -30.69
N LYS A 194 -8.52 25.88 -31.22
CA LYS A 194 -8.93 26.26 -32.57
C LYS A 194 -8.39 25.33 -33.66
N ARG A 195 -7.12 24.91 -33.53
CA ARG A 195 -6.50 23.96 -34.48
C ARG A 195 -7.19 22.58 -34.43
N ILE A 196 -7.42 22.04 -33.23
CA ILE A 196 -8.11 20.76 -33.02
C ILE A 196 -9.54 20.83 -33.56
N LYS A 197 -10.27 21.89 -33.22
CA LYS A 197 -11.65 22.12 -33.73
C LYS A 197 -11.71 22.18 -35.24
N ALA A 198 -10.77 22.83 -35.90
CA ALA A 198 -10.69 22.90 -37.33
C ALA A 198 -10.34 21.54 -37.97
N ALA A 199 -9.43 20.77 -37.37
CA ALA A 199 -9.05 19.44 -37.85
C ALA A 199 -10.24 18.45 -37.70
N LEU A 200 -10.90 18.39 -36.55
CA LEU A 200 -12.04 17.52 -36.27
C LEU A 200 -13.24 17.86 -37.18
N LYS A 201 -13.48 19.14 -37.48
CA LYS A 201 -14.56 19.58 -38.38
C LYS A 201 -14.39 19.03 -39.79
N LYS A 202 -13.17 18.91 -40.29
CA LYS A 202 -12.89 18.33 -41.63
C LYS A 202 -13.33 16.86 -41.72
N GLU A 203 -13.22 16.13 -40.61
CA GLU A 203 -13.63 14.72 -40.52
C GLU A 203 -15.09 14.53 -40.03
N ASN A 204 -15.91 15.61 -40.07
CA ASN A 204 -17.28 15.61 -39.63
C ASN A 204 -17.45 15.25 -38.12
N VAL A 205 -16.51 15.66 -37.30
CA VAL A 205 -16.60 15.59 -35.85
C VAL A 205 -16.79 16.99 -35.27
N LYS A 206 -17.82 17.18 -34.44
CA LYS A 206 -18.10 18.43 -33.73
C LYS A 206 -17.50 18.39 -32.34
N LEU A 207 -16.62 19.32 -32.04
CA LEU A 207 -16.06 19.54 -30.72
C LEU A 207 -17.00 20.46 -29.91
N LEU A 208 -17.37 20.05 -28.69
CA LEU A 208 -18.10 20.88 -27.73
C LEU A 208 -17.13 21.55 -26.76
N SER A 209 -16.26 20.77 -26.15
CA SER A 209 -15.26 21.26 -25.19
C SER A 209 -13.98 20.43 -25.29
N VAL A 210 -12.87 21.04 -24.88
CA VAL A 210 -11.57 20.37 -24.74
C VAL A 210 -10.93 20.85 -23.45
N VAL A 211 -10.30 19.92 -22.74
CA VAL A 211 -9.47 20.19 -21.55
C VAL A 211 -8.11 19.59 -21.81
N PHE A 212 -7.07 20.39 -21.67
CA PHE A 212 -5.70 19.94 -21.78
C PHE A 212 -5.15 19.70 -20.38
N TYR A 213 -4.51 18.58 -20.23
CA TYR A 213 -3.82 18.19 -19.02
C TYR A 213 -2.37 17.84 -19.36
N MET A 214 -1.43 18.30 -18.56
CA MET A 214 -0.04 17.91 -18.65
C MET A 214 0.39 17.26 -17.34
N THR A 215 0.86 16.00 -17.42
CA THR A 215 1.40 15.31 -16.26
C THR A 215 2.70 15.97 -15.79
N GLN A 216 3.13 15.70 -14.56
CA GLN A 216 4.44 16.16 -14.04
C GLN A 216 5.62 15.70 -14.90
N GLN A 217 5.47 14.58 -15.60
CA GLN A 217 6.45 14.05 -16.54
C GLN A 217 6.43 14.75 -17.91
N GLY A 218 5.62 15.81 -18.07
CA GLY A 218 5.48 16.56 -19.32
C GLY A 218 4.72 15.82 -20.42
N LYS A 219 3.88 14.86 -20.07
CA LYS A 219 3.03 14.09 -21.00
C LYS A 219 1.68 14.75 -21.15
N TYR A 220 1.17 14.76 -22.39
CA TYR A 220 -0.13 15.33 -22.71
C TYR A 220 -1.25 14.30 -22.52
N GLU A 221 -2.31 14.73 -21.85
CA GLU A 221 -3.61 14.11 -21.84
C GLU A 221 -4.66 15.13 -22.28
N VAL A 222 -5.55 14.78 -23.19
CA VAL A 222 -6.53 15.69 -23.77
C VAL A 222 -7.90 15.07 -23.67
N HIS A 223 -8.78 15.69 -22.94
CA HIS A 223 -10.17 15.30 -22.80
C HIS A 223 -11.04 16.11 -23.75
N LEU A 224 -11.73 15.41 -24.65
CA LEU A 224 -12.58 16.04 -25.66
C LEU A 224 -14.01 15.57 -25.53
N THR A 225 -14.95 16.51 -25.45
CA THR A 225 -16.36 16.20 -25.63
C THR A 225 -16.74 16.44 -27.09
N VAL A 226 -17.01 15.35 -27.79
CA VAL A 226 -17.19 15.34 -29.24
C VAL A 226 -18.42 14.55 -29.66
N LYS A 227 -18.93 14.82 -30.87
CA LYS A 227 -19.92 13.97 -31.55
C LYS A 227 -19.63 13.89 -33.03
N ALA A 228 -19.97 12.78 -33.63
CA ALA A 228 -19.96 12.63 -35.07
C ALA A 228 -21.18 13.33 -35.71
N MET A 229 -21.00 13.77 -36.95
CA MET A 229 -22.06 14.45 -37.70
C MET A 229 -22.43 13.63 -38.94
N LYS A 230 -23.58 13.89 -39.50
CA LYS A 230 -24.07 13.33 -40.76
C LYS A 230 -24.26 11.80 -40.76
N GLY A 231 -24.73 11.24 -39.67
CA GLY A 231 -24.99 9.78 -39.56
C GLY A 231 -23.74 8.91 -39.56
N ARG A 232 -22.56 9.49 -39.39
CA ARG A 232 -21.29 8.75 -39.36
C ARG A 232 -20.91 8.28 -37.97
N VAL A 233 -20.13 7.21 -37.96
CA VAL A 233 -19.43 6.72 -36.77
C VAL A 233 -17.93 6.93 -36.99
N VAL A 234 -17.26 7.53 -36.00
CA VAL A 234 -15.82 7.83 -36.08
C VAL A 234 -15.11 7.05 -34.97
N LEU A 235 -13.97 6.46 -35.30
CA LEU A 235 -13.19 5.73 -34.31
C LEU A 235 -12.45 6.70 -33.36
N ALA A 236 -12.43 6.41 -32.09
CA ALA A 236 -11.70 7.21 -31.09
C ALA A 236 -10.20 7.33 -31.44
N LYS A 237 -9.60 6.27 -31.99
CA LYS A 237 -8.21 6.29 -32.47
C LYS A 237 -7.96 7.33 -33.57
N ASP A 238 -8.92 7.56 -34.48
CA ASP A 238 -8.77 8.54 -35.55
C ASP A 238 -8.84 9.96 -35.00
N VAL A 239 -9.70 10.19 -33.96
CA VAL A 239 -9.74 11.45 -33.24
C VAL A 239 -8.42 11.69 -32.47
N ALA A 240 -7.91 10.69 -31.77
CA ALA A 240 -6.63 10.79 -31.07
C ALA A 240 -5.47 11.09 -32.04
N PHE A 241 -5.45 10.47 -33.22
CA PHE A 241 -4.46 10.74 -34.24
C PHE A 241 -4.52 12.19 -34.75
N LEU A 242 -5.72 12.74 -34.95
CA LEU A 242 -5.90 14.14 -35.37
C LEU A 242 -5.43 15.10 -34.29
N VAL A 243 -5.76 14.81 -33.01
CA VAL A 243 -5.27 15.56 -31.85
C VAL A 243 -3.75 15.52 -31.81
N GLY A 244 -3.15 14.35 -32.00
CA GLY A 244 -1.71 14.16 -32.05
C GLY A 244 -1.02 15.01 -33.11
N LYS A 245 -1.59 15.05 -34.31
CA LYS A 245 -1.11 15.95 -35.38
C LYS A 245 -1.17 17.43 -34.98
N CYS A 246 -2.20 17.83 -34.26
CA CYS A 246 -2.29 19.20 -33.79
C CYS A 246 -1.28 19.54 -32.68
N ILE A 247 -0.98 18.61 -31.83
CA ILE A 247 -0.04 18.78 -30.70
C ILE A 247 1.41 18.56 -31.15
N GLY A 248 1.63 17.75 -32.18
CA GLY A 248 2.97 17.33 -32.64
C GLY A 248 3.50 16.12 -31.86
N ARG A 249 2.60 15.28 -31.32
CA ARG A 249 2.93 14.09 -30.51
C ARG A 249 2.04 12.92 -30.92
N THR A 250 2.51 11.70 -30.68
CA THR A 250 1.68 10.51 -30.90
C THR A 250 0.66 10.41 -29.77
N MET A 251 -0.64 10.48 -30.12
CA MET A 251 -1.73 10.36 -29.17
C MET A 251 -2.54 9.10 -29.45
N ILE A 252 -2.97 8.42 -28.39
CA ILE A 252 -3.83 7.24 -28.42
C ILE A 252 -5.04 7.45 -27.51
N PRO A 253 -6.17 6.81 -27.78
CA PRO A 253 -7.28 6.80 -26.82
C PRO A 253 -6.83 6.13 -25.50
N ARG A 254 -7.32 6.64 -24.37
CA ARG A 254 -7.12 6.00 -23.07
C ARG A 254 -7.80 4.62 -23.07
N GLN A 255 -7.18 3.63 -22.45
CA GLN A 255 -7.77 2.29 -22.30
C GLN A 255 -9.06 2.35 -21.49
N GLY A 256 -10.03 1.51 -21.85
CA GLY A 256 -11.36 1.49 -21.21
C GLY A 256 -12.33 2.58 -21.71
N GLU A 257 -11.89 3.48 -22.57
CA GLU A 257 -12.72 4.51 -23.17
C GLU A 257 -13.57 3.99 -24.35
N ARG A 258 -14.52 4.81 -24.81
CA ARG A 258 -15.34 4.49 -25.96
C ARG A 258 -14.49 4.30 -27.21
N LEU A 259 -14.66 3.18 -27.89
CA LEU A 259 -13.95 2.90 -29.15
C LEU A 259 -14.48 3.71 -30.33
N VAL A 260 -15.74 4.13 -30.25
CA VAL A 260 -16.46 4.81 -31.33
C VAL A 260 -17.23 6.03 -30.83
N ILE A 261 -17.31 7.05 -31.67
CA ILE A 261 -18.05 8.29 -31.49
C ILE A 261 -19.24 8.29 -32.41
N GLY A 262 -20.44 8.37 -31.87
CA GLY A 262 -21.70 8.46 -32.61
C GLY A 262 -22.25 9.88 -32.68
N GLU A 263 -23.54 10.00 -32.96
CA GLU A 263 -24.24 11.29 -33.09
C GLU A 263 -24.50 12.03 -31.80
N GLU A 264 -24.42 11.32 -30.66
CA GLU A 264 -24.53 11.94 -29.35
C GLU A 264 -23.18 12.42 -28.84
N TYR A 265 -23.19 13.52 -28.05
CA TYR A 265 -21.98 13.98 -27.41
C TYR A 265 -21.45 12.93 -26.41
N GLY A 266 -20.18 12.63 -26.54
CA GLY A 266 -19.46 11.75 -25.62
C GLY A 266 -18.08 12.30 -25.33
N THR A 267 -17.61 12.10 -24.14
CA THR A 267 -16.23 12.47 -23.76
C THR A 267 -15.30 11.30 -24.06
N ILE A 268 -14.15 11.61 -24.65
CA ILE A 268 -13.03 10.70 -24.85
C ILE A 268 -11.78 11.33 -24.30
N ALA A 269 -10.93 10.54 -23.66
CA ALA A 269 -9.60 10.94 -23.25
C ALA A 269 -8.57 10.38 -24.22
N CYS A 270 -7.68 11.26 -24.68
CA CYS A 270 -6.54 10.93 -25.51
C CYS A 270 -5.27 11.18 -24.71
N MET A 271 -4.39 10.21 -24.64
CA MET A 271 -3.13 10.31 -23.91
C MET A 271 -1.95 10.13 -24.86
N GLU A 272 -0.80 10.63 -24.48
CA GLU A 272 0.44 10.43 -25.24
C GLU A 272 0.77 8.93 -25.27
N GLY A 273 1.04 8.39 -26.45
CA GLY A 273 1.35 6.98 -26.65
C GLY A 273 2.68 6.59 -26.01
N ALA A 274 2.71 5.44 -25.40
CA ALA A 274 3.92 4.88 -24.80
C ALA A 274 4.98 4.59 -25.88
N LYS A 275 6.26 4.74 -25.52
CA LYS A 275 7.40 4.46 -26.39
C LYS A 275 7.72 2.96 -26.46
N PHE A 276 7.47 2.26 -25.34
CA PHE A 276 7.73 0.83 -25.20
C PHE A 276 6.44 0.05 -25.06
N GLN A 277 6.51 -1.23 -25.39
CA GLN A 277 5.46 -2.23 -25.17
C GLN A 277 6.09 -3.43 -24.50
N THR A 278 5.34 -4.10 -23.65
CA THR A 278 5.75 -5.36 -23.00
C THR A 278 5.02 -6.53 -23.64
N LEU A 279 5.75 -7.60 -23.91
CA LEU A 279 5.19 -8.91 -24.20
C LEU A 279 5.28 -9.74 -22.92
N GLN A 280 4.33 -10.65 -22.70
CA GLN A 280 4.24 -11.39 -21.46
C GLN A 280 4.02 -12.88 -21.72
N GLY A 281 4.56 -13.70 -20.84
CA GLY A 281 4.35 -15.13 -20.76
C GLY A 281 4.24 -15.56 -19.31
N VAL A 282 3.35 -16.51 -19.03
CA VAL A 282 3.14 -17.09 -17.72
C VAL A 282 3.09 -18.60 -17.84
N ALA A 283 3.74 -19.27 -16.91
CA ALA A 283 3.55 -20.69 -16.64
C ALA A 283 3.25 -20.88 -15.15
N ARG A 284 2.35 -21.80 -14.85
CA ARG A 284 1.96 -22.16 -13.49
C ARG A 284 1.75 -23.66 -13.41
N ILE A 285 2.33 -24.26 -12.38
CA ILE A 285 2.26 -25.71 -12.15
C ILE A 285 2.01 -25.93 -10.66
N GLY A 286 1.03 -26.77 -10.30
CA GLY A 286 0.79 -27.18 -8.92
C GLY A 286 1.87 -28.12 -8.41
N LYS A 287 2.12 -28.15 -7.11
CA LYS A 287 3.13 -28.98 -6.45
C LYS A 287 2.61 -30.41 -6.26
N GLY A 288 3.30 -31.40 -6.81
CA GLY A 288 3.00 -32.81 -6.60
C GLY A 288 1.65 -33.25 -7.19
N LEU A 289 0.72 -33.71 -6.32
CA LEU A 289 -0.64 -34.12 -6.68
C LEU A 289 -1.68 -33.00 -6.52
N GLU A 290 -1.28 -31.81 -6.08
CA GLU A 290 -2.19 -30.69 -5.91
C GLU A 290 -2.51 -30.05 -7.28
N GLU A 291 -3.80 -29.89 -7.56
CA GLU A 291 -4.27 -29.21 -8.78
C GLU A 291 -4.12 -27.69 -8.68
N ILE A 292 -4.00 -27.14 -7.46
CA ILE A 292 -3.97 -25.69 -7.17
C ILE A 292 -2.60 -25.32 -6.59
N SER A 293 -1.90 -24.40 -7.24
CA SER A 293 -0.71 -23.76 -6.71
C SER A 293 -1.09 -22.64 -5.74
N GLY A 294 -0.35 -22.47 -4.64
CA GLY A 294 -0.50 -21.36 -3.70
C GLY A 294 -0.15 -19.98 -4.29
N ASP A 295 0.53 -19.96 -5.43
CA ASP A 295 1.00 -18.73 -6.07
C ASP A 295 -0.13 -18.01 -6.81
N THR A 296 -0.07 -16.70 -6.83
CA THR A 296 -0.94 -15.84 -7.65
C THR A 296 -0.13 -14.74 -8.31
N PHE A 297 -0.57 -14.28 -9.47
CA PHE A 297 0.11 -13.23 -10.21
C PHE A 297 -0.85 -12.15 -10.68
N LEU A 298 -0.31 -10.94 -10.88
CA LEU A 298 -0.96 -9.78 -11.49
C LEU A 298 -0.24 -9.39 -12.76
N MET A 299 -0.99 -9.04 -13.79
CA MET A 299 -0.49 -8.34 -14.98
C MET A 299 -1.52 -7.29 -15.41
N LYS A 300 -1.24 -6.01 -15.14
CA LYS A 300 -2.21 -4.94 -15.33
C LYS A 300 -1.58 -3.70 -15.93
N ASP A 301 -2.30 -3.08 -16.87
CA ASP A 301 -1.95 -1.73 -17.33
C ASP A 301 -2.44 -0.71 -16.29
N LEU A 302 -1.54 0.14 -15.83
CA LEU A 302 -1.76 1.10 -14.76
C LEU A 302 -1.85 2.53 -15.29
N PRO A 303 -2.43 3.48 -14.53
CA PRO A 303 -2.43 4.88 -14.90
C PRO A 303 -1.04 5.44 -15.19
N GLY A 304 -0.95 6.44 -16.05
CA GLY A 304 0.31 7.12 -16.38
C GLY A 304 1.24 6.36 -17.32
N GLY A 305 0.71 5.38 -18.11
CA GLY A 305 1.53 4.62 -19.07
C GLY A 305 2.48 3.63 -18.40
N ARG A 306 2.09 3.14 -17.23
CA ARG A 306 2.83 2.11 -16.49
C ARG A 306 2.17 0.74 -16.67
N LYS A 307 2.95 -0.30 -16.51
CA LYS A 307 2.45 -1.68 -16.40
C LYS A 307 2.94 -2.32 -15.12
N GLY A 308 2.01 -2.86 -14.35
CA GLY A 308 2.31 -3.62 -13.14
C GLY A 308 2.32 -5.12 -13.44
N VAL A 309 3.34 -5.78 -12.93
CA VAL A 309 3.44 -7.24 -12.86
C VAL A 309 3.78 -7.59 -11.41
N ALA A 310 3.05 -8.52 -10.82
CA ALA A 310 3.36 -8.96 -9.47
C ALA A 310 3.21 -10.48 -9.35
N LEU A 311 4.02 -11.07 -8.48
CA LEU A 311 3.89 -12.44 -7.98
C LEU A 311 3.70 -12.39 -6.48
N SER A 312 2.85 -13.27 -5.95
CA SER A 312 2.68 -13.50 -4.52
C SER A 312 2.52 -15.00 -4.28
N ASP A 313 3.26 -15.50 -3.30
CA ASP A 313 3.15 -16.85 -2.80
C ASP A 313 2.60 -16.81 -1.38
N GLY A 314 1.53 -17.59 -1.14
CA GLY A 314 0.89 -17.73 0.16
C GLY A 314 1.60 -18.76 1.03
N MET A 315 1.51 -18.62 2.34
CA MET A 315 2.10 -19.57 3.28
C MET A 315 1.52 -20.97 3.12
N GLY A 316 2.38 -21.97 2.83
CA GLY A 316 1.99 -23.36 2.68
C GLY A 316 1.66 -23.75 1.24
N SER A 317 0.67 -24.63 1.04
CA SER A 317 0.24 -25.12 -0.28
C SER A 317 -1.27 -25.29 -0.36
N GLY A 318 -1.79 -25.45 -1.58
CA GLY A 318 -3.18 -25.75 -1.84
C GLY A 318 -4.11 -24.50 -1.76
N GLU A 319 -5.39 -24.77 -1.47
CA GLU A 319 -6.47 -23.80 -1.61
C GLU A 319 -6.35 -22.61 -0.63
N GLU A 320 -5.84 -22.83 0.57
CA GLU A 320 -5.70 -21.79 1.59
C GLU A 320 -4.59 -20.79 1.21
N ALA A 321 -3.42 -21.29 0.83
CA ALA A 321 -2.31 -20.47 0.34
C ALA A 321 -2.72 -19.69 -0.91
N PHE A 322 -3.45 -20.32 -1.83
CA PHE A 322 -4.00 -19.66 -3.01
C PHE A 322 -4.96 -18.52 -2.67
N ARG A 323 -5.84 -18.72 -1.67
CA ARG A 323 -6.77 -17.67 -1.23
C ARG A 323 -6.04 -16.48 -0.63
N ASP A 324 -5.03 -16.72 0.20
CA ASP A 324 -4.26 -15.65 0.84
C ASP A 324 -3.43 -14.87 -0.19
N SER A 325 -2.74 -15.53 -1.12
CA SER A 325 -1.99 -14.88 -2.20
C SER A 325 -2.90 -14.12 -3.16
N THR A 326 -4.08 -14.65 -3.48
CA THR A 326 -5.07 -13.99 -4.33
C THR A 326 -5.57 -12.70 -3.69
N MET A 327 -5.92 -12.73 -2.41
CA MET A 327 -6.34 -11.54 -1.68
C MET A 327 -5.26 -10.45 -1.68
N VAL A 328 -4.00 -10.82 -1.51
CA VAL A 328 -2.87 -9.88 -1.55
C VAL A 328 -2.75 -9.24 -2.94
N VAL A 329 -2.85 -10.04 -4.00
CA VAL A 329 -2.73 -9.55 -5.38
C VAL A 329 -3.91 -8.66 -5.76
N GLU A 330 -5.14 -9.01 -5.37
CA GLU A 330 -6.34 -8.19 -5.59
C GLU A 330 -6.25 -6.83 -4.87
N MET A 331 -5.84 -6.82 -3.60
CA MET A 331 -5.61 -5.57 -2.87
C MET A 331 -4.53 -4.70 -3.54
N LEU A 332 -3.44 -5.30 -4.01
CA LEU A 332 -2.39 -4.58 -4.71
C LEU A 332 -2.92 -3.97 -6.01
N GLU A 333 -3.69 -4.74 -6.80
CA GLU A 333 -4.30 -4.29 -8.04
C GLU A 333 -5.16 -3.05 -7.80
N GLU A 334 -6.10 -3.12 -6.86
CA GLU A 334 -7.01 -2.01 -6.53
C GLU A 334 -6.26 -0.74 -6.11
N LEU A 335 -5.24 -0.88 -5.27
CA LEU A 335 -4.45 0.25 -4.80
C LEU A 335 -3.60 0.88 -5.92
N LEU A 336 -2.97 0.06 -6.77
CA LEU A 336 -2.17 0.55 -7.89
C LEU A 336 -3.05 1.19 -8.97
N GLU A 337 -4.23 0.65 -9.27
CA GLU A 337 -5.22 1.26 -10.18
C GLU A 337 -5.74 2.60 -9.64
N ALA A 338 -5.93 2.70 -8.34
CA ALA A 338 -6.28 3.96 -7.69
C ALA A 338 -5.13 4.99 -7.70
N GLY A 339 -3.93 4.60 -8.18
CA GLY A 339 -2.77 5.48 -8.31
C GLY A 339 -1.90 5.58 -7.05
N PHE A 340 -2.07 4.68 -6.07
CA PHE A 340 -1.18 4.66 -4.90
C PHE A 340 0.26 4.33 -5.31
N PRO A 341 1.28 5.01 -4.75
CA PRO A 341 2.66 4.57 -4.83
C PRO A 341 2.76 3.14 -4.28
N VAL A 342 3.54 2.28 -4.93
CA VAL A 342 3.65 0.86 -4.58
C VAL A 342 4.07 0.64 -3.13
N GLU A 343 5.00 1.44 -2.64
CA GLU A 343 5.45 1.37 -1.25
C GLU A 343 4.30 1.65 -0.26
N THR A 344 3.48 2.68 -0.54
CA THR A 344 2.30 3.00 0.27
C THR A 344 1.27 1.87 0.20
N ALA A 345 1.03 1.32 -0.98
CA ALA A 345 0.11 0.20 -1.18
C ALA A 345 0.53 -1.02 -0.36
N VAL A 346 1.81 -1.41 -0.44
CA VAL A 346 2.34 -2.55 0.31
C VAL A 346 2.29 -2.32 1.82
N GLN A 347 2.62 -1.12 2.31
CA GLN A 347 2.50 -0.78 3.74
C GLN A 347 1.05 -0.86 4.24
N MET A 348 0.08 -0.42 3.45
CA MET A 348 -1.34 -0.52 3.78
C MET A 348 -1.80 -1.98 3.85
N MET A 349 -1.42 -2.78 2.86
CA MET A 349 -1.71 -4.22 2.81
C MET A 349 -1.09 -4.94 4.01
N ASN A 350 0.20 -4.69 4.29
CA ASN A 350 0.88 -5.24 5.44
C ASN A 350 0.16 -4.93 6.77
N THR A 351 -0.26 -3.66 6.94
CA THR A 351 -1.02 -3.26 8.14
C THR A 351 -2.34 -4.03 8.25
N ALA A 352 -3.06 -4.22 7.13
CA ALA A 352 -4.32 -4.97 7.12
C ALA A 352 -4.10 -6.45 7.48
N LEU A 353 -3.04 -7.07 6.97
CA LEU A 353 -2.69 -8.46 7.25
C LEU A 353 -2.30 -8.68 8.71
N VAL A 354 -1.47 -7.80 9.28
CA VAL A 354 -1.01 -7.92 10.68
C VAL A 354 -2.13 -7.67 11.69
N THR A 355 -3.06 -6.74 11.38
CA THR A 355 -4.05 -6.28 12.37
C THR A 355 -5.32 -7.15 12.41
N GLY A 356 -5.66 -7.83 11.33
CA GLY A 356 -6.98 -8.43 11.13
C GLY A 356 -7.13 -9.89 11.55
N ARG A 357 -6.09 -10.57 12.07
CA ARG A 357 -6.12 -12.04 12.21
C ARG A 357 -5.56 -12.53 13.56
N GLU A 358 -6.14 -13.64 14.04
CA GLU A 358 -5.62 -14.36 15.24
C GLU A 358 -4.36 -15.17 14.91
N GLU A 359 -4.26 -15.68 13.68
CA GLU A 359 -3.10 -16.45 13.19
C GLU A 359 -2.22 -15.58 12.31
N VAL A 360 -0.91 -15.75 12.44
CA VAL A 360 0.09 -15.08 11.61
C VAL A 360 0.01 -15.70 10.20
N LYS A 361 -0.50 -14.94 9.25
CA LYS A 361 -0.49 -15.31 7.84
C LYS A 361 0.37 -14.31 7.10
N PHE A 362 1.28 -14.82 6.31
CA PHE A 362 2.19 -13.99 5.53
C PHE A 362 2.24 -14.47 4.08
N CYS A 363 2.52 -13.55 3.19
CA CYS A 363 2.73 -13.83 1.78
C CYS A 363 4.01 -13.15 1.30
N THR A 364 4.69 -13.78 0.37
CA THR A 364 5.75 -13.09 -0.36
C THR A 364 5.12 -12.10 -1.33
N LEU A 365 5.87 -11.06 -1.69
CA LEU A 365 5.44 -10.11 -2.70
C LEU A 365 6.63 -9.66 -3.55
N ASP A 366 6.53 -9.90 -4.85
CA ASP A 366 7.45 -9.43 -5.87
C ASP A 366 6.69 -8.55 -6.86
N VAL A 367 7.08 -7.29 -7.04
CA VAL A 367 6.40 -6.32 -7.89
C VAL A 367 7.37 -5.67 -8.85
N CYS A 368 7.02 -5.67 -10.13
CA CYS A 368 7.70 -4.95 -11.19
C CYS A 368 6.77 -3.89 -11.80
N LEU A 369 7.15 -2.62 -11.72
CA LEU A 369 6.43 -1.51 -12.32
C LEU A 369 7.21 -0.94 -13.50
N PHE A 370 6.77 -1.25 -14.69
CA PHE A 370 7.38 -0.77 -15.95
C PHE A 370 6.84 0.62 -16.30
N ASP A 371 7.72 1.60 -16.46
CA ASP A 371 7.41 2.88 -17.10
C ASP A 371 7.59 2.73 -18.62
N LEU A 372 6.47 2.68 -19.35
CA LEU A 372 6.48 2.45 -20.80
C LEU A 372 6.88 3.71 -21.59
N TYR A 373 6.99 4.86 -20.97
CA TYR A 373 7.52 6.08 -21.61
C TYR A 373 9.04 6.17 -21.53
N GLN A 374 9.61 5.80 -20.38
CA GLN A 374 11.05 5.93 -20.15
C GLN A 374 11.80 4.64 -20.45
N GLY A 375 11.15 3.49 -20.30
CA GLY A 375 11.77 2.17 -20.40
C GLY A 375 12.49 1.78 -19.11
N SER A 376 12.06 2.30 -17.96
CA SER A 376 12.56 1.85 -16.67
C SER A 376 11.62 0.85 -16.01
N CYS A 377 12.14 0.05 -15.11
CA CYS A 377 11.37 -0.84 -14.26
C CYS A 377 11.79 -0.63 -12.81
N GLU A 378 10.81 -0.38 -11.96
CA GLU A 378 10.94 -0.35 -10.51
C GLU A 378 10.61 -1.74 -9.95
N PHE A 379 11.53 -2.31 -9.18
CA PHE A 379 11.38 -3.58 -8.49
C PHE A 379 11.13 -3.32 -7.01
N VAL A 380 10.06 -3.91 -6.47
CA VAL A 380 9.73 -3.83 -5.04
C VAL A 380 9.46 -5.23 -4.53
N LYS A 381 10.20 -5.65 -3.52
CA LYS A 381 10.18 -7.03 -3.02
C LYS A 381 9.98 -7.06 -1.51
N ALA A 382 9.26 -8.10 -1.06
CA ALA A 382 9.07 -8.43 0.35
C ALA A 382 9.09 -9.96 0.51
N GLY A 383 10.20 -10.50 0.98
CA GLY A 383 10.40 -11.93 1.21
C GLY A 383 10.29 -12.80 -0.03
N ALA A 384 10.41 -12.22 -1.23
CA ALA A 384 10.20 -12.92 -2.49
C ALA A 384 11.51 -13.53 -3.05
N SER A 385 11.38 -14.55 -3.89
CA SER A 385 12.48 -15.14 -4.64
C SER A 385 13.14 -14.13 -5.56
N SER A 386 14.33 -14.44 -6.05
CA SER A 386 15.09 -13.56 -6.95
C SER A 386 14.36 -13.32 -8.27
N THR A 387 14.44 -12.09 -8.76
CA THR A 387 14.00 -11.71 -10.11
C THR A 387 15.23 -11.55 -11.00
N PHE A 388 15.15 -11.94 -12.25
CA PHE A 388 16.27 -11.92 -13.18
C PHE A 388 16.00 -10.99 -14.36
N ILE A 389 17.02 -10.25 -14.76
CA ILE A 389 17.00 -9.43 -15.98
C ILE A 389 17.97 -10.05 -16.97
N LYS A 390 17.44 -10.58 -18.07
CA LYS A 390 18.27 -11.10 -19.15
C LYS A 390 18.59 -10.00 -20.15
N ARG A 391 19.87 -9.69 -20.32
CA ARG A 391 20.44 -8.74 -21.27
C ARG A 391 21.33 -9.49 -22.25
N LYS A 392 20.83 -9.90 -23.40
CA LYS A 392 21.55 -10.75 -24.38
C LYS A 392 22.09 -12.03 -23.73
N LYS A 393 23.37 -12.07 -23.36
CA LYS A 393 24.05 -13.20 -22.69
C LYS A 393 24.37 -12.93 -21.22
N GLU A 394 24.04 -11.77 -20.70
CA GLU A 394 24.20 -11.43 -19.29
C GLU A 394 22.89 -11.58 -18.56
N VAL A 395 22.94 -12.07 -17.34
CA VAL A 395 21.79 -12.20 -16.44
C VAL A 395 22.12 -11.46 -15.17
N GLU A 396 21.39 -10.40 -14.90
CA GLU A 396 21.43 -9.63 -13.68
C GLU A 396 20.39 -10.18 -12.71
N LYS A 397 20.72 -10.24 -11.42
CA LYS A 397 19.81 -10.72 -10.37
C LYS A 397 19.39 -9.57 -9.46
N ILE A 398 18.10 -9.52 -9.13
CA ILE A 398 17.50 -8.63 -8.15
C ILE A 398 17.03 -9.49 -6.98
N GLU A 399 17.64 -9.29 -5.81
CA GLU A 399 17.40 -10.10 -4.61
C GLU A 399 16.38 -9.45 -3.67
N SER A 400 15.81 -10.27 -2.79
CA SER A 400 15.04 -9.81 -1.62
C SER A 400 15.76 -10.23 -0.35
N THR A 401 15.95 -9.30 0.56
CA THR A 401 16.58 -9.52 1.88
C THR A 401 15.60 -9.27 3.02
N THR A 402 14.40 -8.79 2.69
CA THR A 402 13.37 -8.40 3.65
C THR A 402 12.40 -9.55 3.97
N LEU A 403 11.60 -9.36 5.00
CA LEU A 403 10.57 -10.32 5.41
C LEU A 403 9.34 -10.24 4.50
N PRO A 404 8.56 -11.34 4.39
CA PRO A 404 7.25 -11.33 3.74
C PRO A 404 6.28 -10.34 4.40
N ILE A 405 5.27 -9.89 3.65
CA ILE A 405 4.19 -9.07 4.18
C ILE A 405 3.33 -9.89 5.16
N GLY A 406 2.86 -9.25 6.25
CA GLY A 406 2.07 -9.87 7.30
C GLY A 406 2.86 -10.40 8.49
N VAL A 407 4.21 -10.46 8.42
CA VAL A 407 5.07 -10.95 9.51
C VAL A 407 5.28 -9.90 10.59
N VAL A 408 5.61 -8.67 10.19
CA VAL A 408 5.96 -7.57 11.12
C VAL A 408 5.12 -6.34 10.84
N GLN A 409 4.89 -5.52 11.87
CA GLN A 409 4.10 -4.29 11.71
C GLN A 409 4.74 -3.26 10.79
N ASN A 410 6.02 -3.03 10.95
CA ASN A 410 6.80 -2.11 10.12
C ASN A 410 7.65 -2.94 9.18
N ILE A 411 7.17 -3.07 7.95
CA ILE A 411 7.89 -3.79 6.91
C ILE A 411 8.88 -2.85 6.22
N GLU A 412 10.10 -3.34 6.04
CA GLU A 412 11.08 -2.77 5.13
C GLU A 412 10.91 -3.44 3.78
N LEU A 413 11.09 -2.68 2.69
CA LEU A 413 10.95 -3.17 1.33
C LEU A 413 12.28 -3.02 0.60
N ASP A 414 12.69 -4.06 -0.10
CA ASP A 414 13.76 -3.93 -1.08
C ASP A 414 13.23 -3.21 -2.31
N ARG A 415 13.90 -2.13 -2.71
CA ARG A 415 13.50 -1.30 -3.84
C ARG A 415 14.70 -1.00 -4.72
N GLU A 416 14.57 -1.35 -5.99
CA GLU A 416 15.59 -1.11 -7.00
C GLU A 416 14.95 -0.60 -8.29
N GLU A 417 15.66 0.22 -9.06
CA GLU A 417 15.22 0.70 -10.36
C GLU A 417 16.28 0.38 -11.42
N ARG A 418 15.83 -0.10 -12.56
CA ARG A 418 16.70 -0.41 -13.71
C ARG A 418 16.11 0.15 -15.00
N ASN A 419 17.00 0.65 -15.85
CA ASN A 419 16.63 0.97 -17.22
C ASN A 419 16.68 -0.31 -18.07
N LEU A 420 15.66 -0.50 -18.90
CA LEU A 420 15.50 -1.65 -19.76
C LEU A 420 15.54 -1.20 -21.24
N GLU A 421 16.13 -2.03 -22.07
CA GLU A 421 16.17 -1.83 -23.51
C GLU A 421 15.24 -2.80 -24.24
N SER A 422 14.98 -2.52 -25.51
CA SER A 422 14.16 -3.40 -26.36
C SER A 422 14.83 -4.77 -26.53
N GLY A 423 14.07 -5.83 -26.25
CA GLY A 423 14.54 -7.21 -26.35
C GLY A 423 15.14 -7.76 -25.04
N GLU A 424 15.10 -7.02 -23.96
CA GLU A 424 15.45 -7.51 -22.62
C GLU A 424 14.24 -8.17 -21.95
N TYR A 425 14.51 -9.13 -21.06
CA TYR A 425 13.50 -9.90 -20.34
C TYR A 425 13.62 -9.65 -18.84
N VAL A 426 12.50 -9.46 -18.18
CA VAL A 426 12.37 -9.54 -16.73
C VAL A 426 11.69 -10.86 -16.41
N ILE A 427 12.33 -11.70 -15.61
CA ILE A 427 11.89 -13.06 -15.30
C ILE A 427 11.69 -13.12 -13.79
N MET A 428 10.45 -13.31 -13.39
CA MET A 428 10.03 -13.44 -12.00
C MET A 428 9.70 -14.91 -11.74
N VAL A 429 10.13 -15.44 -10.61
CA VAL A 429 9.91 -16.82 -10.21
C VAL A 429 9.47 -16.89 -8.76
N THR A 430 8.69 -17.91 -8.41
CA THR A 430 8.40 -18.27 -7.01
C THR A 430 9.41 -19.29 -6.51
N ASP A 431 9.43 -19.55 -5.20
CA ASP A 431 10.31 -20.54 -4.60
C ASP A 431 10.05 -21.96 -5.12
N GLY A 432 8.82 -22.28 -5.55
CA GLY A 432 8.49 -23.54 -6.19
C GLY A 432 9.33 -23.85 -7.43
N VAL A 433 9.73 -22.81 -8.21
CA VAL A 433 10.66 -22.98 -9.34
C VAL A 433 12.07 -23.31 -8.83
N MET A 434 12.50 -22.63 -7.76
CA MET A 434 13.81 -22.89 -7.16
C MET A 434 13.88 -24.29 -6.55
N ASP A 435 12.83 -24.71 -5.85
CA ASP A 435 12.72 -26.04 -5.22
C ASP A 435 12.72 -27.20 -6.23
N ALA A 436 12.28 -26.95 -7.46
CA ALA A 436 12.33 -27.95 -8.53
C ALA A 436 13.73 -28.20 -9.09
N LEU A 437 14.70 -27.33 -8.79
CA LEU A 437 16.09 -27.46 -9.24
C LEU A 437 16.91 -28.29 -8.25
N PRO A 438 17.98 -28.99 -8.70
CA PRO A 438 18.83 -29.79 -7.84
C PRO A 438 19.47 -28.99 -6.72
N GLU A 439 19.43 -29.51 -5.49
CA GLU A 439 19.98 -28.87 -4.30
C GLU A 439 21.44 -28.44 -4.44
N GLY A 440 21.78 -27.29 -3.85
CA GLY A 440 23.13 -26.76 -3.70
C GLY A 440 23.64 -25.87 -4.85
N ALA A 441 22.91 -25.75 -5.97
CA ALA A 441 23.27 -24.85 -7.09
C ALA A 441 22.04 -24.35 -7.86
N GLN A 442 20.92 -24.16 -7.17
CA GLN A 442 19.62 -23.88 -7.77
C GLN A 442 19.63 -22.57 -8.57
N GLU A 443 20.07 -21.47 -7.96
CA GLU A 443 20.15 -20.16 -8.63
C GLU A 443 21.15 -20.17 -9.80
N GLU A 444 22.32 -20.78 -9.62
CA GLU A 444 23.35 -20.83 -10.66
C GLU A 444 22.85 -21.56 -11.90
N LYS A 445 22.13 -22.66 -11.72
CA LYS A 445 21.52 -23.42 -12.82
C LYS A 445 20.40 -22.65 -13.51
N LEU A 446 19.57 -21.95 -12.74
CA LEU A 446 18.54 -21.12 -13.32
C LEU A 446 19.15 -19.96 -14.14
N VAL A 447 20.18 -19.31 -13.63
CA VAL A 447 20.92 -18.27 -14.35
C VAL A 447 21.57 -18.81 -15.62
N GLU A 448 22.15 -20.02 -15.58
CA GLU A 448 22.73 -20.69 -16.75
C GLU A 448 21.64 -21.00 -17.80
N PHE A 449 20.51 -21.58 -17.37
CA PHE A 449 19.38 -21.85 -18.24
C PHE A 449 18.83 -20.55 -18.89
N ILE A 450 18.63 -19.50 -18.10
CA ILE A 450 18.18 -18.19 -18.60
C ILE A 450 19.17 -17.63 -19.63
N ARG A 451 20.48 -17.76 -19.36
CA ARG A 451 21.55 -17.27 -20.24
C ARG A 451 21.57 -17.99 -21.59
N GLU A 452 21.43 -19.30 -21.57
CA GLU A 452 21.57 -20.17 -22.75
C GLU A 452 20.32 -20.20 -23.62
N THR A 453 19.15 -19.88 -23.04
CA THR A 453 17.87 -19.94 -23.75
C THR A 453 17.78 -18.84 -24.79
N ASP A 454 17.59 -19.20 -26.07
CA ASP A 454 17.39 -18.27 -27.20
C ASP A 454 15.92 -18.12 -27.61
N ILE A 455 14.98 -18.55 -26.76
CA ILE A 455 13.53 -18.47 -27.00
C ILE A 455 13.09 -17.01 -26.93
N VAL A 456 12.52 -16.49 -28.02
CA VAL A 456 12.09 -15.07 -28.12
C VAL A 456 10.66 -14.87 -27.65
N ASN A 457 9.81 -15.90 -27.73
CA ASN A 457 8.42 -15.81 -27.30
C ASN A 457 8.32 -15.97 -25.78
N PRO A 458 7.84 -14.96 -25.03
CA PRO A 458 7.77 -15.05 -23.57
C PRO A 458 6.90 -16.21 -23.06
N THR A 459 5.85 -16.57 -23.78
CA THR A 459 4.97 -17.70 -23.40
C THR A 459 5.67 -19.04 -23.56
N GLU A 460 6.46 -19.20 -24.61
CA GLU A 460 7.27 -20.42 -24.80
C GLU A 460 8.43 -20.45 -23.82
N PHE A 461 9.06 -19.31 -23.56
CA PHE A 461 10.11 -19.18 -22.55
C PHE A 461 9.64 -19.59 -21.16
N ALA A 462 8.45 -19.15 -20.73
CA ALA A 462 7.91 -19.48 -19.42
C ALA A 462 7.52 -20.97 -19.27
N ARG A 463 7.35 -21.70 -20.38
CA ARG A 463 6.95 -23.12 -20.37
C ARG A 463 8.13 -24.10 -20.50
N GLY A 464 9.27 -23.61 -20.97
CA GLY A 464 10.50 -24.41 -21.13
C GLY A 464 11.32 -24.51 -19.90
#